data_544f6774205bb2a0cfeb5189910bfad2
#
_entry.id   544f6774205bb2a0cfeb5189910bfad2
#
_cell.length_a   1.000
_cell.length_b   1.000
_cell.length_c   1.000
_cell.angle_alpha   90.00
_cell.angle_beta   90.00
_cell.angle_gamma   90.00
#
_symmetry.space_group_name_H-M   'P 1'
#
loop_
_entity.id
_entity.type
_entity.pdbx_description
1 polymer ?
#
loop_
_entity_poly.entity_id
_entity_poly.type
_entity_poly.pdbx_seq_one_letter_code
_entity_poly.pdbx_strand_id
1 'polypeptide(L)'
;MDAETVNDPPNSQETAIDSDDIGEASAEAVLEEEIDLDIFYDVKVLLAERDEFKDIALRLQADFENYRKRITATQSDDIDRATGRLVEALLPVLDACEAAFAHGTVGVEPVWSALIGCLQKQGLVALDPLNKPFEPESAEAVLHEEGDGGESVVTEVLRTGYQWKGRVLRAAMVKVKG
;
A
#
# COMPACT_ATOMS: atom_id res chain seq x y z
N MET A 1 -53.57 -59.81 -61.37
CA MET A 1 -53.83 -61.01 -60.61
C MET A 1 -54.00 -60.54 -59.19
N ASP A 2 -55.16 -60.25 -58.95
CA ASP A 2 -56.15 -60.96 -58.11
C ASP A 2 -55.89 -60.67 -56.65
N ALA A 3 -56.72 -60.12 -56.02
CA ALA A 3 -58.12 -60.20 -55.65
C ALA A 3 -58.19 -59.88 -54.15
N GLU A 4 -59.05 -58.96 -53.81
CA GLU A 4 -60.32 -59.23 -53.07
C GLU A 4 -60.08 -59.70 -51.63
N THR A 5 -60.68 -59.23 -50.64
CA THR A 5 -62.05 -58.72 -50.38
C THR A 5 -62.16 -58.38 -48.87
N VAL A 6 -62.89 -57.36 -48.58
CA VAL A 6 -64.19 -57.40 -47.85
C VAL A 6 -64.17 -57.32 -46.31
N ASN A 7 -64.69 -56.26 -45.85
CA ASN A 7 -65.91 -56.13 -44.93
C ASN A 7 -65.75 -56.59 -43.47
N ASP A 8 -66.10 -56.02 -42.54
CA ASP A 8 -67.14 -55.07 -42.04
C ASP A 8 -67.04 -54.99 -40.49
N PRO A 9 -67.63 -53.98 -39.86
CA PRO A 9 -67.47 -53.74 -38.43
C PRO A 9 -68.48 -54.54 -37.59
N PRO A 10 -68.77 -54.38 -36.38
CA PRO A 10 -68.45 -53.41 -35.37
C PRO A 10 -68.14 -54.05 -33.99
N ASN A 11 -67.72 -53.35 -33.05
CA ASN A 11 -68.33 -53.43 -31.74
C ASN A 11 -67.98 -52.25 -30.82
N SER A 12 -68.99 -51.47 -30.57
CA SER A 12 -69.06 -50.50 -29.49
C SER A 12 -68.86 -51.18 -28.18
N GLN A 13 -67.75 -50.90 -27.49
CA GLN A 13 -67.70 -51.02 -26.03
C GLN A 13 -67.34 -49.67 -25.49
N GLU A 14 -68.33 -48.98 -24.97
CA GLU A 14 -68.21 -47.93 -23.96
C GLU A 14 -67.35 -48.50 -22.82
N THR A 15 -66.15 -48.04 -22.74
CA THR A 15 -65.41 -48.08 -21.47
C THR A 15 -65.71 -46.79 -20.74
N ALA A 16 -66.48 -46.90 -19.69
CA ALA A 16 -66.68 -45.88 -18.69
C ALA A 16 -65.31 -45.39 -18.21
N ILE A 17 -65.00 -44.13 -18.56
CA ILE A 17 -63.84 -43.45 -18.01
C ILE A 17 -64.22 -43.12 -16.57
N ASP A 18 -63.57 -43.79 -15.65
CA ASP A 18 -63.69 -43.58 -14.23
C ASP A 18 -63.25 -42.14 -13.91
N SER A 19 -64.16 -41.30 -13.52
CA SER A 19 -63.95 -39.87 -13.29
C SER A 19 -63.11 -39.56 -12.04
N ASP A 20 -62.70 -40.57 -11.29
CA ASP A 20 -61.90 -40.39 -10.07
C ASP A 20 -60.40 -40.44 -10.29
N ASP A 21 -59.91 -40.96 -11.42
CA ASP A 21 -58.47 -41.07 -11.71
C ASP A 21 -57.82 -39.79 -12.31
N ILE A 22 -58.65 -38.84 -12.81
CA ILE A 22 -58.13 -37.58 -13.37
C ILE A 22 -57.80 -36.55 -12.28
N GLY A 23 -58.35 -36.68 -11.10
CA GLY A 23 -58.16 -35.72 -10.01
C GLY A 23 -56.82 -35.90 -9.26
N GLU A 24 -56.41 -37.16 -9.05
CA GLU A 24 -55.18 -37.44 -8.27
C GLU A 24 -53.91 -37.17 -9.07
N ALA A 25 -53.85 -37.53 -10.36
CA ALA A 25 -52.69 -37.29 -11.23
C ALA A 25 -52.45 -35.78 -11.49
N SER A 26 -53.54 -34.96 -11.51
CA SER A 26 -53.39 -33.53 -11.67
C SER A 26 -52.98 -32.83 -10.37
N ALA A 27 -53.38 -33.35 -9.21
CA ALA A 27 -53.00 -32.84 -7.92
C ALA A 27 -51.52 -33.13 -7.57
N GLU A 28 -51.04 -34.36 -7.89
CA GLU A 28 -49.63 -34.73 -7.75
C GLU A 28 -48.70 -33.90 -8.70
N ALA A 29 -49.10 -33.69 -9.94
CA ALA A 29 -48.32 -32.86 -10.88
C ALA A 29 -48.26 -31.38 -10.45
N VAL A 30 -49.31 -30.82 -9.88
CA VAL A 30 -49.36 -29.45 -9.32
C VAL A 30 -48.47 -29.32 -8.07
N LEU A 31 -48.49 -30.36 -7.20
CA LEU A 31 -47.62 -30.40 -6.02
C LEU A 31 -46.14 -30.56 -6.37
N GLU A 32 -45.80 -31.34 -7.41
CA GLU A 32 -44.42 -31.49 -7.88
C GLU A 32 -43.92 -30.17 -8.54
N GLU A 33 -44.76 -29.43 -9.28
CA GLU A 33 -44.42 -28.11 -9.81
C GLU A 33 -44.26 -27.03 -8.70
N GLU A 34 -45.10 -27.04 -7.65
CA GLU A 34 -44.95 -26.11 -6.54
C GLU A 34 -43.69 -26.40 -5.71
N ILE A 35 -43.37 -27.67 -5.47
CA ILE A 35 -42.13 -28.07 -4.76
C ILE A 35 -40.88 -27.69 -5.57
N ASP A 36 -40.90 -27.88 -6.88
CA ASP A 36 -39.76 -27.51 -7.76
C ASP A 36 -39.55 -26.00 -7.82
N LEU A 37 -40.65 -25.21 -7.80
CA LEU A 37 -40.59 -23.74 -7.75
C LEU A 37 -40.03 -23.22 -6.42
N ASP A 38 -40.42 -23.79 -5.28
CA ASP A 38 -39.89 -23.41 -3.97
C ASP A 38 -38.41 -23.78 -3.84
N ILE A 39 -38.00 -24.97 -4.26
CA ILE A 39 -36.59 -25.38 -4.27
C ILE A 39 -35.76 -24.48 -5.19
N PHE A 40 -36.30 -24.12 -6.35
CA PHE A 40 -35.61 -23.23 -7.29
C PHE A 40 -35.45 -21.81 -6.73
N TYR A 41 -36.46 -21.34 -5.98
CA TYR A 41 -36.39 -20.03 -5.31
C TYR A 41 -35.34 -20.04 -4.21
N ASP A 42 -35.30 -21.07 -3.37
CA ASP A 42 -34.29 -21.23 -2.31
C ASP A 42 -32.87 -21.31 -2.88
N VAL A 43 -32.69 -22.04 -3.98
CA VAL A 43 -31.39 -22.10 -4.67
C VAL A 43 -30.94 -20.74 -5.21
N LYS A 44 -31.84 -19.93 -5.75
CA LYS A 44 -31.52 -18.58 -6.20
C LYS A 44 -31.10 -17.66 -5.04
N VAL A 45 -31.79 -17.73 -3.92
CA VAL A 45 -31.46 -16.96 -2.72
C VAL A 45 -30.08 -17.37 -2.19
N LEU A 46 -29.83 -18.68 -2.09
CA LEU A 46 -28.54 -19.20 -1.64
C LEU A 46 -27.39 -18.82 -2.57
N LEU A 47 -27.64 -18.81 -3.89
CA LEU A 47 -26.63 -18.34 -4.86
C LEU A 47 -26.36 -16.85 -4.71
N ALA A 48 -27.38 -16.03 -4.48
CA ALA A 48 -27.20 -14.59 -4.25
C ALA A 48 -26.42 -14.33 -2.94
N GLU A 49 -26.77 -15.01 -1.86
CA GLU A 49 -26.02 -14.92 -0.59
C GLU A 49 -24.55 -15.36 -0.75
N ARG A 50 -24.33 -16.47 -1.45
CA ARG A 50 -22.96 -16.94 -1.76
C ARG A 50 -22.17 -15.87 -2.51
N ASP A 51 -22.77 -15.24 -3.53
CA ASP A 51 -22.08 -14.23 -4.35
C ASP A 51 -21.82 -12.95 -3.51
N GLU A 52 -22.75 -12.55 -2.64
CA GLU A 52 -22.55 -11.46 -1.69
C GLU A 52 -21.40 -11.76 -0.71
N PHE A 53 -21.38 -12.94 -0.10
CA PHE A 53 -20.27 -13.34 0.78
C PHE A 53 -18.94 -13.41 0.04
N LYS A 54 -18.93 -13.84 -1.21
CA LYS A 54 -17.74 -13.87 -2.04
C LYS A 54 -17.22 -12.46 -2.32
N ASP A 55 -18.11 -11.52 -2.65
CA ASP A 55 -17.74 -10.13 -2.88
C ASP A 55 -17.22 -9.46 -1.60
N ILE A 56 -17.84 -9.74 -0.46
CA ILE A 56 -17.37 -9.27 0.85
C ILE A 56 -15.96 -9.84 1.14
N ALA A 57 -15.75 -11.12 0.90
CA ALA A 57 -14.46 -11.78 1.13
C ALA A 57 -13.36 -11.20 0.23
N LEU A 58 -13.64 -10.97 -1.05
CA LEU A 58 -12.69 -10.36 -2.00
C LEU A 58 -12.34 -8.93 -1.59
N ARG A 59 -13.34 -8.14 -1.17
CA ARG A 59 -13.12 -6.77 -0.67
C ARG A 59 -12.27 -6.78 0.59
N LEU A 60 -12.60 -7.64 1.55
CA LEU A 60 -11.84 -7.78 2.80
C LEU A 60 -10.40 -8.20 2.53
N GLN A 61 -10.18 -9.12 1.59
CA GLN A 61 -8.82 -9.52 1.18
C GLN A 61 -8.04 -8.32 0.61
N ALA A 62 -8.64 -7.55 -0.28
CA ALA A 62 -8.00 -6.36 -0.86
C ALA A 62 -7.67 -5.31 0.22
N ASP A 63 -8.60 -5.06 1.15
CA ASP A 63 -8.40 -4.13 2.26
C ASP A 63 -7.28 -4.60 3.19
N PHE A 64 -7.21 -5.90 3.47
CA PHE A 64 -6.13 -6.48 4.28
C PHE A 64 -4.77 -6.37 3.60
N GLU A 65 -4.67 -6.59 2.29
CA GLU A 65 -3.43 -6.41 1.53
C GLU A 65 -2.97 -4.95 1.54
N ASN A 66 -3.89 -4.01 1.35
CA ASN A 66 -3.61 -2.58 1.43
C ASN A 66 -3.18 -2.16 2.85
N TYR A 67 -3.87 -2.67 3.86
CA TYR A 67 -3.48 -2.46 5.27
C TYR A 67 -2.07 -2.98 5.54
N ARG A 68 -1.74 -4.20 5.12
CA ARG A 68 -0.42 -4.79 5.30
C ARG A 68 0.68 -3.96 4.64
N LYS A 69 0.46 -3.50 3.39
CA LYS A 69 1.42 -2.63 2.69
C LYS A 69 1.64 -1.32 3.45
N ARG A 70 0.55 -0.68 3.90
CA ARG A 70 0.61 0.57 4.66
C ARG A 70 1.36 0.39 5.98
N ILE A 71 1.04 -0.65 6.75
CA ILE A 71 1.70 -0.91 8.04
C ILE A 71 3.20 -1.17 7.85
N THR A 72 3.59 -1.97 6.85
CA THR A 72 5.01 -2.22 6.57
C THR A 72 5.76 -0.93 6.21
N ALA A 73 5.18 -0.06 5.40
CA ALA A 73 5.77 1.23 5.07
C ALA A 73 5.88 2.13 6.32
N THR A 74 4.81 2.26 7.11
CA THR A 74 4.82 3.05 8.35
C THR A 74 5.86 2.55 9.34
N GLN A 75 5.98 1.22 9.51
CA GLN A 75 6.97 0.62 10.40
C GLN A 75 8.41 0.94 9.97
N SER A 76 8.69 0.89 8.65
CA SER A 76 9.99 1.28 8.11
C SER A 76 10.29 2.76 8.42
N ASP A 77 9.32 3.64 8.16
CA ASP A 77 9.47 5.07 8.42
C ASP A 77 9.68 5.39 9.91
N ASP A 78 8.99 4.66 10.81
CA ASP A 78 9.13 4.84 12.25
C ASP A 78 10.51 4.39 12.74
N ILE A 79 11.04 3.27 12.22
CA ILE A 79 12.41 2.83 12.49
C ILE A 79 13.41 3.88 12.01
N ASP A 80 13.25 4.41 10.80
CA ASP A 80 14.14 5.40 10.23
C ASP A 80 14.11 6.71 11.00
N ARG A 81 12.93 7.14 11.48
CA ARG A 81 12.78 8.31 12.36
C ARG A 81 13.42 8.09 13.74
N ALA A 82 13.22 6.91 14.33
CA ALA A 82 13.81 6.59 15.63
C ALA A 82 15.34 6.54 15.54
N THR A 83 15.86 5.91 14.48
CA THR A 83 17.31 5.84 14.23
C THR A 83 17.87 7.23 13.91
N GLY A 84 17.16 8.03 13.12
CA GLY A 84 17.55 9.42 12.81
C GLY A 84 17.68 10.28 14.08
N ARG A 85 16.77 10.16 15.04
CA ARG A 85 16.86 10.88 16.35
C ARG A 85 18.11 10.47 17.13
N LEU A 86 18.48 9.18 17.11
CA LEU A 86 19.70 8.73 17.75
C LEU A 86 20.94 9.31 17.06
N VAL A 87 20.95 9.32 15.72
CA VAL A 87 22.05 9.94 14.95
C VAL A 87 22.14 11.43 15.22
N GLU A 88 21.01 12.13 15.27
CA GLU A 88 20.96 13.57 15.60
C GLU A 88 21.57 13.85 16.98
N ALA A 89 21.29 13.02 17.99
CA ALA A 89 21.89 13.10 19.31
C ALA A 89 23.41 12.87 19.31
N LEU A 90 23.96 12.20 18.27
CA LEU A 90 25.41 11.99 18.10
C LEU A 90 26.11 13.13 17.32
N LEU A 91 25.37 14.02 16.64
CA LEU A 91 25.98 15.11 15.87
C LEU A 91 26.89 16.01 16.72
N PRO A 92 26.59 16.33 18.00
CA PRO A 92 27.50 17.10 18.84
C PRO A 92 28.88 16.44 19.02
N VAL A 93 28.96 15.09 18.96
CA VAL A 93 30.23 14.39 19.04
C VAL A 93 31.06 14.61 17.78
N LEU A 94 30.42 14.59 16.58
CA LEU A 94 31.07 14.93 15.32
C LEU A 94 31.58 16.37 15.33
N ASP A 95 30.75 17.33 15.81
CA ASP A 95 31.16 18.72 15.94
C ASP A 95 32.36 18.90 16.89
N ALA A 96 32.37 18.15 18.00
CA ALA A 96 33.50 18.20 18.94
C ALA A 96 34.79 17.64 18.30
N CYS A 97 34.68 16.62 17.48
CA CYS A 97 35.85 16.10 16.72
C CYS A 97 36.33 17.11 15.68
N GLU A 98 35.42 17.78 14.95
CA GLU A 98 35.76 18.82 13.97
C GLU A 98 36.46 20.02 14.66
N ALA A 99 35.95 20.44 15.82
CA ALA A 99 36.61 21.47 16.62
C ALA A 99 38.00 21.05 17.11
N ALA A 100 38.17 19.81 17.51
CA ALA A 100 39.47 19.27 17.94
C ALA A 100 40.50 19.30 16.78
N PHE A 101 40.09 19.04 15.52
CA PHE A 101 40.96 19.21 14.34
C PHE A 101 41.39 20.64 14.15
N ALA A 102 40.47 21.60 14.28
CA ALA A 102 40.80 23.01 14.15
C ALA A 102 41.86 23.46 15.17
N HIS A 103 41.88 22.80 16.36
CA HIS A 103 42.87 23.04 17.41
C HIS A 103 44.16 22.17 17.28
N GLY A 104 44.29 21.38 16.23
CA GLY A 104 45.49 20.54 15.96
C GLY A 104 45.62 19.35 16.90
N THR A 105 44.57 18.85 17.51
CA THR A 105 44.60 17.69 18.41
C THR A 105 44.90 16.41 17.66
N VAL A 106 46.02 15.76 17.97
CA VAL A 106 46.48 14.53 17.34
C VAL A 106 45.66 13.35 17.85
N GLY A 107 45.30 12.41 16.96
CA GLY A 107 44.66 11.15 17.34
C GLY A 107 43.12 11.15 17.30
N VAL A 108 42.46 12.27 17.04
CA VAL A 108 41.00 12.37 16.91
C VAL A 108 40.52 11.94 15.53
N GLU A 109 41.33 12.18 14.50
CA GLU A 109 41.00 11.90 13.10
C GLU A 109 40.58 10.44 12.83
N PRO A 110 41.28 9.40 13.32
CA PRO A 110 40.86 8.01 13.12
C PRO A 110 39.49 7.69 13.76
N VAL A 111 39.18 8.29 14.92
CA VAL A 111 37.92 8.11 15.62
C VAL A 111 36.78 8.76 14.83
N TRP A 112 36.97 10.00 14.39
CA TRP A 112 36.02 10.72 13.55
C TRP A 112 35.76 9.98 12.23
N SER A 113 36.83 9.56 11.53
CA SER A 113 36.73 8.84 10.25
C SER A 113 35.99 7.51 10.41
N ALA A 114 36.23 6.78 11.50
CA ALA A 114 35.54 5.54 11.79
C ALA A 114 34.04 5.77 12.07
N LEU A 115 33.73 6.79 12.89
CA LEU A 115 32.36 7.14 13.25
C LEU A 115 31.55 7.61 12.03
N ILE A 116 32.07 8.60 11.28
CA ILE A 116 31.38 9.12 10.10
C ILE A 116 31.22 8.04 9.03
N GLY A 117 32.25 7.22 8.80
CA GLY A 117 32.19 6.11 7.84
C GLY A 117 31.17 5.02 8.24
N CYS A 118 30.98 4.78 9.53
CA CYS A 118 29.94 3.87 10.03
C CYS A 118 28.54 4.46 9.77
N LEU A 119 28.33 5.71 10.10
CA LEU A 119 27.05 6.41 9.92
C LEU A 119 26.69 6.59 8.46
N GLN A 120 27.67 6.87 7.59
CA GLN A 120 27.47 6.98 6.13
C GLN A 120 26.99 5.66 5.53
N LYS A 121 27.52 4.52 5.96
CA LYS A 121 27.07 3.20 5.51
C LYS A 121 25.61 2.92 5.91
N GLN A 122 25.11 3.57 6.93
CA GLN A 122 23.74 3.44 7.41
C GLN A 122 22.77 4.47 6.79
N GLY A 123 23.30 5.45 6.03
CA GLY A 123 22.49 6.44 5.30
C GLY A 123 22.63 7.88 5.78
N LEU A 124 23.66 8.19 6.58
CA LEU A 124 24.02 9.58 6.87
C LEU A 124 24.72 10.20 5.65
N VAL A 125 24.31 11.40 5.28
CA VAL A 125 24.95 12.21 4.21
C VAL A 125 25.24 13.59 4.77
N ALA A 126 26.49 14.04 4.61
CA ALA A 126 26.85 15.41 4.94
C ALA A 126 26.34 16.34 3.82
N LEU A 127 25.75 17.45 4.22
CA LEU A 127 25.31 18.50 3.31
C LEU A 127 26.51 19.39 2.98
N ASP A 128 26.82 19.50 1.70
CA ASP A 128 27.89 20.37 1.17
C ASP A 128 27.27 21.46 0.29
N PRO A 129 26.81 22.57 0.89
CA PRO A 129 26.24 23.69 0.16
C PRO A 129 27.31 24.69 -0.34
N LEU A 130 28.61 24.49 -0.11
CA LEU A 130 29.66 25.41 -0.48
C LEU A 130 29.64 25.73 -1.97
N ASN A 131 29.70 27.00 -2.34
CA ASN A 131 29.63 27.52 -3.69
C ASN A 131 28.33 27.15 -4.47
N LYS A 132 27.26 26.79 -3.77
CA LYS A 132 25.95 26.54 -4.38
C LYS A 132 24.97 27.67 -4.02
N PRO A 133 23.88 27.83 -4.79
CA PRO A 133 22.79 28.69 -4.40
C PRO A 133 22.29 28.33 -2.99
N PHE A 134 21.89 29.34 -2.25
CA PHE A 134 21.35 29.12 -0.91
C PHE A 134 19.98 28.46 -0.97
N GLU A 135 19.86 27.32 -0.34
CA GLU A 135 18.62 26.56 -0.21
C GLU A 135 18.16 26.50 1.26
N PRO A 136 17.05 27.15 1.61
CA PRO A 136 16.57 27.19 3.03
C PRO A 136 16.21 25.81 3.61
N GLU A 137 15.95 24.82 2.77
CA GLU A 137 15.62 23.45 3.21
C GLU A 137 16.84 22.70 3.78
N SER A 138 18.04 23.03 3.28
CA SER A 138 19.28 22.31 3.58
C SER A 138 20.30 23.15 4.35
N ALA A 139 20.15 24.47 4.35
CA ALA A 139 21.08 25.42 4.96
C ALA A 139 20.39 26.55 5.69
N GLU A 140 21.04 27.06 6.75
CA GLU A 140 20.64 28.22 7.56
C GLU A 140 21.71 29.31 7.40
N ALA A 141 21.31 30.46 6.85
CA ALA A 141 22.20 31.62 6.69
C ALA A 141 22.34 32.35 8.02
N VAL A 142 23.50 32.25 8.65
CA VAL A 142 23.83 32.90 9.93
C VAL A 142 24.54 34.22 9.69
N LEU A 143 25.34 34.31 8.66
CA LEU A 143 26.06 35.50 8.25
C LEU A 143 25.72 35.87 6.82
N HIS A 144 25.54 37.15 6.57
CA HIS A 144 25.27 37.72 5.25
C HIS A 144 26.33 38.71 4.88
N GLU A 145 26.95 38.54 3.70
CA GLU A 145 27.84 39.51 3.09
C GLU A 145 27.14 40.25 1.97
N GLU A 146 27.41 41.57 1.87
CA GLU A 146 26.91 42.35 0.74
C GLU A 146 27.49 41.83 -0.56
N GLY A 147 26.64 41.57 -1.55
CA GLY A 147 26.97 41.12 -2.87
C GLY A 147 26.48 42.11 -3.92
N ASP A 148 26.57 41.68 -5.19
CA ASP A 148 26.21 42.50 -6.35
C ASP A 148 24.70 42.51 -6.64
N GLY A 149 23.86 42.04 -5.69
CA GLY A 149 22.38 42.03 -5.81
C GLY A 149 21.81 40.85 -6.64
N GLY A 150 22.56 39.75 -6.71
CA GLY A 150 22.15 38.52 -7.38
C GLY A 150 21.52 37.48 -6.44
N GLU A 151 21.45 36.25 -6.93
CA GLU A 151 21.01 35.11 -6.11
C GLU A 151 22.03 34.83 -4.98
N SER A 152 21.56 34.63 -3.77
CA SER A 152 22.42 34.38 -2.61
C SER A 152 23.20 33.07 -2.79
N VAL A 153 24.54 33.12 -2.72
CA VAL A 153 25.42 31.97 -2.83
C VAL A 153 26.14 31.71 -1.51
N VAL A 154 26.29 30.46 -1.15
CA VAL A 154 27.02 30.05 0.05
C VAL A 154 28.52 30.22 -0.16
N THR A 155 29.16 31.09 0.63
CA THR A 155 30.59 31.38 0.56
C THR A 155 31.40 30.59 1.58
N GLU A 156 30.82 30.21 2.69
CA GLU A 156 31.49 29.47 3.76
C GLU A 156 30.50 28.59 4.52
N VAL A 157 30.94 27.39 4.93
CA VAL A 157 30.19 26.51 5.82
C VAL A 157 30.77 26.62 7.23
N LEU A 158 30.02 27.22 8.13
CA LEU A 158 30.43 27.43 9.52
C LEU A 158 30.19 26.20 10.39
N ARG A 159 29.18 25.39 10.03
CA ARG A 159 28.85 24.14 10.69
C ARG A 159 28.24 23.17 9.69
N THR A 160 28.77 21.95 9.64
CA THR A 160 28.31 20.92 8.71
C THR A 160 26.87 20.51 8.99
N GLY A 161 26.03 20.51 7.95
CA GLY A 161 24.68 19.97 7.98
C GLY A 161 24.68 18.48 7.68
N TYR A 162 23.64 17.78 8.12
CA TYR A 162 23.52 16.35 7.90
C TYR A 162 22.09 15.95 7.56
N GLN A 163 21.96 14.99 6.66
CA GLN A 163 20.69 14.33 6.37
C GLN A 163 20.78 12.82 6.62
N TRP A 164 19.67 12.21 7.01
CA TRP A 164 19.52 10.79 7.24
C TRP A 164 18.47 10.21 6.31
N LYS A 165 18.87 9.33 5.41
CA LYS A 165 17.96 8.69 4.45
C LYS A 165 17.02 9.68 3.74
N GLY A 166 17.56 10.82 3.32
CA GLY A 166 16.83 11.89 2.62
C GLY A 166 16.12 12.91 3.51
N ARG A 167 16.08 12.71 4.85
CA ARG A 167 15.53 13.68 5.79
C ARG A 167 16.64 14.52 6.41
N VAL A 168 16.54 15.84 6.35
CA VAL A 168 17.47 16.76 7.02
C VAL A 168 17.32 16.58 8.53
N LEU A 169 18.40 16.18 9.20
CA LEU A 169 18.50 16.12 10.67
C LEU A 169 18.92 17.50 11.23
N ARG A 170 19.82 18.15 10.53
CA ARG A 170 20.34 19.47 10.90
C ARG A 170 20.76 20.21 9.63
N ALA A 171 20.26 21.41 9.45
CA ALA A 171 20.70 22.28 8.38
C ALA A 171 22.18 22.69 8.55
N ALA A 172 22.88 22.94 7.47
CA ALA A 172 24.22 23.49 7.49
C ALA A 172 24.15 24.97 7.90
N MET A 173 24.97 25.41 8.86
CA MET A 173 25.08 26.83 9.16
C MET A 173 26.09 27.46 8.17
N VAL A 174 25.64 28.44 7.44
CA VAL A 174 26.39 28.99 6.33
C VAL A 174 26.47 30.52 6.35
N LYS A 175 27.50 31.01 5.69
CA LYS A 175 27.66 32.40 5.32
C LYS A 175 27.26 32.54 3.85
N VAL A 176 26.41 33.48 3.55
CA VAL A 176 25.93 33.74 2.20
C VAL A 176 26.36 35.13 1.71
N LYS A 177 26.54 35.26 0.39
CA LYS A 177 26.78 36.49 -0.30
C LYS A 177 25.69 36.67 -1.36
N GLY A 178 24.97 37.80 -1.34
CA GLY A 178 23.95 38.12 -2.33
C GLY A 178 23.46 39.54 -2.25
#